data_105eccfb1c83f970d4f7f3d68e9c48d2
#
_entry.id   105eccfb1c83f970d4f7f3d68e9c48d2
#
_cell.length_a   1.000
_cell.length_b   1.000
_cell.length_c   1.000
_cell.angle_alpha   90.00
_cell.angle_beta   90.00
_cell.angle_gamma   90.00
#
_symmetry.space_group_name_H-M   'P 1'
#
loop_
_entity.id
_entity.type
_entity.pdbx_description
1 polymer ?
#
loop_
_entity_poly.entity_id
_entity_poly.type
_entity_poly.pdbx_seq_one_letter_code
_entity_poly.pdbx_strand_id
1 'polypeptide(L)' 'MNYKVLNFTMFCISNVASALGRSLREVYRSMQDCNIIDGYIVPCYDVLHTFSREYIVEDIISLMQKKGVRV' A
#
# COMPACT_ATOMS: atom_id res chain seq x y z
N MET A 1 -7.97 9.81 -10.39
CA MET A 1 -7.50 9.83 -8.99
C MET A 1 -7.26 11.26 -8.58
N ASN A 2 -7.82 11.72 -7.46
CA ASN A 2 -7.59 13.07 -7.01
C ASN A 2 -6.22 13.18 -6.32
N TYR A 3 -5.79 14.42 -6.06
CA TYR A 3 -4.48 14.71 -5.52
C TYR A 3 -4.25 14.09 -4.14
N LYS A 4 -5.28 14.13 -3.27
CA LYS A 4 -5.17 13.58 -1.92
C LYS A 4 -5.01 12.06 -1.95
N VAL A 5 -5.76 11.38 -2.80
CA VAL A 5 -5.68 9.94 -2.96
C VAL A 5 -4.32 9.54 -3.54
N LEU A 6 -3.82 10.29 -4.51
CA LEU A 6 -2.51 10.04 -5.09
C LEU A 6 -1.40 10.16 -4.04
N ASN A 7 -1.41 11.24 -3.27
CA ASN A 7 -0.42 11.44 -2.22
C ASN A 7 -0.47 10.35 -1.16
N PHE A 8 -1.68 9.93 -0.77
CA PHE A 8 -1.83 8.85 0.20
C PHE A 8 -1.32 7.52 -0.37
N THR A 9 -1.60 7.25 -1.63
CA THR A 9 -1.12 6.03 -2.29
C THR A 9 0.41 5.98 -2.29
N MET A 10 1.05 7.10 -2.62
CA MET A 10 2.51 7.18 -2.59
C MET A 10 3.06 7.02 -1.17
N PHE A 11 2.38 7.59 -0.19
CA PHE A 11 2.72 7.41 1.22
C PHE A 11 2.68 5.92 1.59
N CYS A 12 1.64 5.20 1.20
CA CYS A 12 1.52 3.77 1.48
C CYS A 12 2.67 2.98 0.84
N ILE A 13 2.94 3.23 -0.43
CA ILE A 13 4.00 2.53 -1.16
C ILE A 13 5.36 2.78 -0.51
N SER A 14 5.66 4.04 -0.21
CA SER A 14 6.93 4.43 0.37
C SER A 14 7.17 3.78 1.73
N ASN A 15 6.16 3.78 2.57
CA ASN A 15 6.29 3.23 3.92
C ASN A 15 6.37 1.71 3.91
N VAL A 16 5.63 1.04 3.03
CA VAL A 16 5.74 -0.41 2.87
C VAL A 16 7.12 -0.78 2.33
N ALA A 17 7.61 -0.05 1.33
CA ALA A 17 8.94 -0.28 0.78
C ALA A 17 10.03 -0.14 1.85
N SER A 18 9.93 0.91 2.66
CA SER A 18 10.87 1.13 3.76
C SER A 18 10.83 -0.02 4.78
N ALA A 19 9.63 -0.45 5.16
CA ALA A 19 9.46 -1.53 6.13
C ALA A 19 10.01 -2.86 5.62
N LEU A 20 9.89 -3.12 4.32
CA LEU A 20 10.36 -4.36 3.70
C LEU A 20 11.83 -4.30 3.28
N GLY A 21 12.45 -3.14 3.30
CA GLY A 21 13.81 -2.96 2.79
C GLY A 21 13.90 -3.21 1.29
N ARG A 22 12.88 -2.84 0.55
CA ARG A 22 12.80 -3.02 -0.91
C ARG A 22 12.64 -1.69 -1.61
N SER A 23 12.90 -1.68 -2.93
CA SER A 23 12.75 -0.45 -3.71
C SER A 23 11.28 -0.09 -3.88
N LEU A 24 11.02 1.21 -4.07
CA LEU A 24 9.68 1.70 -4.40
C LEU A 24 9.10 1.00 -5.61
N ARG A 25 9.92 0.80 -6.63
CA ARG A 25 9.50 0.17 -7.88
C ARG A 25 9.03 -1.27 -7.67
N GLU A 26 9.78 -2.05 -6.90
CA GLU A 26 9.41 -3.42 -6.61
C GLU A 26 8.09 -3.50 -5.86
N VAL A 27 7.93 -2.67 -4.84
CA VAL A 27 6.72 -2.66 -4.02
C VAL A 27 5.52 -2.17 -4.83
N TYR A 28 5.70 -1.10 -5.62
CA TYR A 28 4.65 -0.59 -6.49
C TYR A 28 4.15 -1.68 -7.44
N ARG A 29 5.07 -2.38 -8.10
CA ARG A 29 4.73 -3.48 -9.01
C ARG A 29 3.97 -4.59 -8.30
N SER A 30 4.47 -5.03 -7.16
CA SER A 30 3.82 -6.09 -6.39
C SER A 30 2.41 -5.70 -5.98
N MET A 31 2.23 -4.47 -5.50
CA MET A 31 0.92 -3.98 -5.09
C MET A 31 -0.02 -3.83 -6.28
N GLN A 32 0.50 -3.43 -7.43
CA GLN A 32 -0.31 -3.30 -8.64
C GLN A 32 -0.73 -4.67 -9.18
N ASP A 33 0.20 -5.62 -9.20
CA ASP A 33 -0.06 -6.97 -9.72
C ASP A 33 -1.11 -7.72 -8.89
N CYS A 34 -1.14 -7.50 -7.58
CA CYS A 34 -2.14 -8.14 -6.72
C CYS A 34 -3.36 -7.24 -6.44
N ASN A 35 -3.49 -6.15 -7.20
CA ASN A 35 -4.65 -5.26 -7.17
C ASN A 35 -4.89 -4.59 -5.81
N ILE A 36 -3.84 -4.27 -5.08
CA ILE A 36 -3.97 -3.58 -3.79
C ILE A 36 -4.18 -2.09 -3.99
N ILE A 37 -3.57 -1.49 -5.01
CA ILE A 37 -3.69 -0.05 -5.24
C ILE A 37 -5.13 0.31 -5.66
N ASP A 38 -5.58 -0.19 -6.80
CA ASP A 38 -6.89 0.16 -7.34
C ASP A 38 -8.04 -0.56 -6.65
N GLY A 39 -7.79 -1.73 -6.07
CA GLY A 39 -8.82 -2.54 -5.42
C GLY A 39 -8.97 -2.30 -3.93
N TYR A 40 -8.00 -1.66 -3.28
CA TYR A 40 -8.03 -1.48 -1.83
C TYR A 40 -7.67 -0.06 -1.42
N ILE A 41 -6.48 0.43 -1.73
CA ILE A 41 -6.01 1.73 -1.24
C ILE A 41 -6.89 2.87 -1.76
N VAL A 42 -7.15 2.90 -3.06
CA VAL A 42 -7.92 3.99 -3.68
C VAL A 42 -9.38 3.99 -3.21
N PRO A 43 -10.11 2.86 -3.32
CA PRO A 43 -11.52 2.88 -2.89
C PRO A 43 -11.71 3.02 -1.37
N CYS A 44 -10.73 2.63 -0.58
CA CYS A 44 -10.83 2.70 0.89
C CYS A 44 -10.10 3.91 1.48
N TYR A 45 -9.73 4.88 0.67
CA TYR A 45 -8.97 6.04 1.12
C TYR A 45 -9.62 6.72 2.32
N ASP A 46 -10.93 6.92 2.29
CA ASP A 46 -11.65 7.66 3.34
C ASP A 46 -11.47 7.01 4.72
N VAL A 47 -11.36 5.70 4.76
CA VAL A 47 -11.15 4.96 6.01
C VAL A 47 -9.66 4.84 6.32
N LEU A 48 -8.87 4.42 5.34
CA LEU A 48 -7.46 4.11 5.55
C LEU A 48 -6.64 5.31 6.01
N HIS A 49 -6.90 6.49 5.46
CA HIS A 49 -6.09 7.67 5.80
C HIS A 49 -6.28 8.15 7.25
N THR A 50 -7.26 7.58 7.95
CA THR A 50 -7.49 7.91 9.37
C THR A 50 -6.65 7.06 10.33
N PHE A 51 -6.03 6.00 9.83
CA PHE A 51 -5.23 5.10 10.66
C PHE A 51 -3.78 5.56 10.77
N SER A 52 -3.06 5.04 11.77
CA SER A 52 -1.64 5.32 11.93
C SER A 52 -0.83 4.68 10.81
N ARG A 53 0.37 5.24 10.56
CA ARG A 53 1.28 4.69 9.58
C ARG A 53 1.61 3.22 9.88
N GLU A 54 1.88 2.90 11.12
CA GLU A 54 2.21 1.55 11.56
C GLU A 54 1.09 0.56 11.24
N TYR A 55 -0.15 0.95 11.53
CA TYR A 55 -1.30 0.11 11.22
C TYR A 55 -1.45 -0.11 9.71
N ILE A 56 -1.32 0.97 8.94
CA ILE A 56 -1.46 0.90 7.47
C ILE A 56 -0.40 -0.03 6.87
N VAL A 57 0.84 0.10 7.32
CA VAL A 57 1.94 -0.73 6.82
C VAL A 57 1.70 -2.21 7.13
N GLU A 58 1.35 -2.52 8.38
CA GLU A 58 1.07 -3.91 8.79
C GLU A 58 -0.12 -4.49 8.01
N ASP A 59 -1.16 -3.69 7.84
CA ASP A 59 -2.37 -4.11 7.13
C ASP A 59 -2.06 -4.44 5.67
N ILE A 60 -1.33 -3.57 4.98
CA ILE A 60 -0.99 -3.77 3.58
C ILE A 60 -0.05 -4.96 3.41
N ILE A 61 0.96 -5.10 4.26
CA ILE A 61 1.88 -6.23 4.18
C ILE A 61 1.12 -7.54 4.41
N SER A 62 0.23 -7.57 5.38
CA SER A 62 -0.61 -8.75 5.65
C SER A 62 -1.46 -9.11 4.43
N LEU A 63 -2.05 -8.10 3.78
CA LEU A 63 -2.86 -8.30 2.59
C LEU A 63 -2.01 -8.82 1.42
N MET A 64 -0.80 -8.29 1.25
CA MET A 64 0.12 -8.76 0.22
C MET A 64 0.44 -10.23 0.42
N GLN A 65 0.72 -10.65 1.65
CA GLN A 65 1.01 -12.04 1.98
C GLN A 65 -0.18 -12.95 1.67
N LYS A 66 -1.38 -12.52 2.02
CA LYS A 66 -2.61 -13.27 1.73
C LYS A 66 -2.84 -13.44 0.23
N LYS A 67 -2.38 -12.49 -0.56
CA LYS A 67 -2.50 -12.54 -2.01
C LYS A 67 -1.34 -13.28 -2.70
N GLY A 68 -0.45 -13.86 -1.90
CA GLY A 68 0.64 -14.68 -2.41
C GLY A 68 1.92 -13.94 -2.75
N VAL A 69 2.01 -12.68 -2.38
CA VAL A 69 3.25 -11.90 -2.58
C VAL A 69 4.25 -12.28 -1.50
N ARG A 70 5.47 -12.57 -1.90
CA ARG A 70 6.56 -12.85 -0.96
C ARG A 70 7.12 -11.53 -0.43
N VAL A 71 6.97 -11.33 0.86
CA VAL A 71 7.45 -10.10 1.51
C VAL A 71 8.28 -10.39 2.75
#